data_908d7ece1984fab742ce7327a72ea198
#
_entry.id   908d7ece1984fab742ce7327a72ea198
#
_cell.length_a   1.000
_cell.length_b   1.000
_cell.length_c   1.000
_cell.angle_alpha   90.00
_cell.angle_beta   90.00
_cell.angle_gamma   90.00
#
_symmetry.space_group_name_H-M   'P 1'
#
loop_
_entity.id
_entity.type
_entity.pdbx_description
1 polymer ?
#
loop_
_entity_poly.entity_id
_entity_poly.type
_entity_poly.pdbx_seq_one_letter_code
_entity_poly.pdbx_strand_id
1 'polypeptide(L)'
;VQTFFRTTTREVELSGATIGEGEKVLMFLAAANRDPRRWDKPDSYDITRRSSGHVGFGSGIHMCVGQLVARLEGEVMLTALARRIAKIEITGEPKRRFNNTLRGLDSLPVTITPA
;
A
#
# COMPACT_ATOMS: atom_id res chain seq x y z
N VAL A 1 -3.54 0.65 1.63
CA VAL A 1 -4.88 0.10 1.32
C VAL A 1 -4.71 -1.18 0.53
N GLN A 2 -5.43 -2.26 0.92
CA GLN A 2 -5.35 -3.56 0.27
C GLN A 2 -6.41 -3.72 -0.81
N THR A 3 -7.62 -3.27 -0.50
CA THR A 3 -8.79 -3.44 -1.35
C THR A 3 -9.67 -2.20 -1.35
N PHE A 4 -10.40 -2.02 -2.44
CA PHE A 4 -11.48 -1.02 -2.56
C PHE A 4 -12.60 -1.58 -3.41
N PHE A 5 -13.82 -1.08 -3.16
CA PHE A 5 -14.97 -1.39 -3.98
C PHE A 5 -15.25 -0.30 -5.02
N ARG A 6 -15.86 -0.71 -6.13
CA ARG A 6 -16.52 0.15 -7.10
C ARG A 6 -17.90 -0.41 -7.41
N THR A 7 -18.78 0.45 -7.86
CA THR A 7 -20.07 0.04 -8.43
C THR A 7 -20.06 0.46 -9.89
N THR A 8 -20.40 -0.44 -10.77
CA THR A 8 -20.48 -0.15 -12.20
C THR A 8 -21.65 0.79 -12.49
N THR A 9 -21.44 1.79 -13.33
CA THR A 9 -22.48 2.72 -13.77
C THR A 9 -23.07 2.35 -15.13
N ARG A 10 -22.58 1.29 -15.72
CA ARG A 10 -23.04 0.67 -16.97
C ARG A 10 -22.44 -0.72 -17.09
N GLU A 11 -22.99 -1.53 -17.95
CA GLU A 11 -22.35 -2.79 -18.34
C GLU A 11 -20.98 -2.54 -18.98
N VAL A 12 -20.01 -3.38 -18.63
CA VAL A 12 -18.64 -3.33 -19.16
C VAL A 12 -18.10 -4.73 -19.41
N GLU A 13 -17.32 -4.88 -20.49
CA GLU A 13 -16.52 -6.06 -20.74
C GLU A 13 -15.11 -5.86 -20.18
N LEU A 14 -14.66 -6.79 -19.34
CA LEU A 14 -13.32 -6.75 -18.75
C LEU A 14 -12.67 -8.12 -18.80
N SER A 15 -11.60 -8.25 -19.57
CA SER A 15 -10.82 -9.50 -19.71
C SER A 15 -11.67 -10.73 -20.07
N GLY A 16 -12.68 -10.55 -20.90
CA GLY A 16 -13.58 -11.62 -21.35
C GLY A 16 -14.74 -11.93 -20.39
N ALA A 17 -14.93 -11.13 -19.35
CA ALA A 17 -16.07 -11.21 -18.45
C ALA A 17 -16.97 -9.98 -18.60
N THR A 18 -18.27 -10.18 -18.72
CA THR A 18 -19.27 -9.11 -18.69
C THR A 18 -19.62 -8.79 -17.24
N ILE A 19 -19.53 -7.53 -16.88
CA ILE A 19 -19.94 -7.01 -15.56
C ILE A 19 -21.16 -6.13 -15.80
N GLY A 20 -22.29 -6.47 -15.21
CA GLY A 20 -23.56 -5.75 -15.37
C GLY A 20 -23.52 -4.36 -14.71
N GLU A 21 -24.49 -3.53 -15.07
CA GLU A 21 -24.71 -2.24 -14.39
C GLU A 21 -25.16 -2.45 -12.95
N GLY A 22 -24.68 -1.61 -12.02
CA GLY A 22 -25.01 -1.68 -10.59
C GLY A 22 -24.25 -2.73 -9.81
N GLU A 23 -23.40 -3.53 -10.44
CA GLU A 23 -22.63 -4.57 -9.76
C GLU A 23 -21.47 -4.00 -8.95
N LYS A 24 -21.19 -4.65 -7.82
CA LYS A 24 -20.03 -4.30 -6.97
C LYS A 24 -18.79 -5.07 -7.39
N VAL A 25 -17.75 -4.33 -7.73
CA VAL A 25 -16.44 -4.86 -8.10
C VAL A 25 -15.46 -4.61 -6.97
N LEU A 26 -14.88 -5.70 -6.43
CA LEU A 26 -13.81 -5.62 -5.46
C LEU A 26 -12.46 -5.59 -6.18
N MET A 27 -11.72 -4.50 -5.98
CA MET A 27 -10.39 -4.34 -6.55
C MET A 27 -9.32 -4.69 -5.51
N PHE A 28 -8.42 -5.60 -5.84
CA PHE A 28 -7.29 -6.00 -5.01
C PHE A 28 -6.06 -5.15 -5.35
N LEU A 29 -5.96 -3.95 -4.80
CA LEU A 29 -4.86 -3.01 -5.08
C LEU A 29 -3.50 -3.55 -4.66
N ALA A 30 -3.46 -4.28 -3.55
CA ALA A 30 -2.23 -4.91 -3.10
C ALA A 30 -1.74 -6.01 -4.05
N ALA A 31 -2.66 -6.78 -4.64
CA ALA A 31 -2.30 -7.77 -5.66
C ALA A 31 -1.80 -7.10 -6.94
N ALA A 32 -2.44 -6.01 -7.38
CA ALA A 32 -1.97 -5.23 -8.53
C ALA A 32 -0.55 -4.67 -8.33
N ASN A 33 -0.21 -4.27 -7.12
CA ASN A 33 1.16 -3.81 -6.78
C ASN A 33 2.18 -4.96 -6.64
N ARG A 34 1.73 -6.20 -6.75
CA ARG A 34 2.57 -7.41 -6.74
C ARG A 34 2.38 -8.29 -7.97
N ASP A 35 1.78 -7.77 -9.02
CA ASP A 35 1.61 -8.48 -10.27
C ASP A 35 2.96 -8.69 -10.98
N PRO A 36 3.44 -9.94 -11.15
CA PRO A 36 4.73 -10.21 -11.77
C PRO A 36 4.78 -9.81 -13.25
N ARG A 37 3.63 -9.62 -13.89
CA ARG A 37 3.56 -9.10 -15.27
C ARG A 37 3.93 -7.62 -15.34
N ARG A 38 3.86 -6.91 -14.22
CA ARG A 38 4.15 -5.46 -14.11
C ARG A 38 5.41 -5.19 -13.31
N TRP A 39 5.74 -5.99 -12.30
CA TRP A 39 6.80 -5.74 -11.34
C TRP A 39 7.82 -6.87 -11.33
N ASP A 40 9.09 -6.56 -11.49
CA ASP A 40 10.17 -7.54 -11.27
C ASP A 40 10.30 -7.82 -9.77
N LYS A 41 10.45 -9.12 -9.41
CA LYS A 41 10.58 -9.59 -8.02
C LYS A 41 9.57 -8.93 -7.07
N PRO A 42 8.25 -9.05 -7.33
CA PRO A 42 7.22 -8.24 -6.67
C PRO A 42 7.13 -8.44 -5.15
N ASP A 43 7.60 -9.57 -4.63
CA ASP A 43 7.59 -9.89 -3.20
C ASP A 43 8.84 -9.40 -2.46
N SER A 44 9.86 -8.95 -3.18
CA SER A 44 11.07 -8.38 -2.59
C SER A 44 10.85 -6.94 -2.17
N TYR A 45 11.19 -6.61 -0.92
CA TYR A 45 11.26 -5.23 -0.45
C TYR A 45 12.56 -4.59 -0.95
N ASP A 46 12.45 -3.68 -1.90
CA ASP A 46 13.57 -2.99 -2.54
C ASP A 46 13.33 -1.48 -2.56
N ILE A 47 14.08 -0.74 -1.74
CA ILE A 47 13.98 0.72 -1.64
C ILE A 47 14.54 1.45 -2.87
N THR A 48 15.30 0.76 -3.72
CA THR A 48 15.86 1.32 -4.95
C THR A 48 14.93 1.16 -6.15
N ARG A 49 13.87 0.40 -5.99
CA ARG A 49 12.91 0.12 -7.04
C ARG A 49 12.22 1.39 -7.55
N ARG A 50 12.14 1.53 -8.86
CA ARG A 50 11.24 2.51 -9.48
C ARG A 50 9.79 2.06 -9.31
N SER A 51 9.07 2.70 -8.40
CA SER A 51 7.67 2.36 -8.05
C SER A 51 6.63 3.17 -8.81
N SER A 52 7.01 3.90 -9.86
CA SER A 52 6.08 4.69 -10.68
C SER A 52 5.00 3.80 -11.28
N GLY A 53 3.74 4.22 -11.17
CA GLY A 53 2.57 3.47 -11.64
C GLY A 53 2.00 2.48 -10.61
N HIS A 54 2.49 2.49 -9.36
CA HIS A 54 1.82 1.75 -8.29
C HIS A 54 0.44 2.35 -7.98
N VAL A 55 -0.48 1.52 -7.55
CA VAL A 55 -1.85 1.94 -7.21
C VAL A 55 -2.11 2.06 -5.70
N GLY A 56 -1.05 2.18 -4.89
CA GLY A 56 -1.15 2.33 -3.44
C GLY A 56 -1.91 3.57 -2.99
N PHE A 57 -1.91 4.61 -3.81
CA PHE A 57 -2.71 5.84 -3.62
C PHE A 57 -3.89 5.94 -4.61
N GLY A 58 -4.30 4.86 -5.22
CA GLY A 58 -5.32 4.86 -6.27
C GLY A 58 -4.79 5.31 -7.63
N SER A 59 -5.69 5.59 -8.55
CA SER A 59 -5.37 6.00 -9.92
C SER A 59 -6.51 6.84 -10.53
N GLY A 60 -6.18 7.70 -11.50
CA GLY A 60 -7.14 8.52 -12.22
C GLY A 60 -7.92 9.45 -11.30
N ILE A 61 -9.24 9.57 -11.52
CA ILE A 61 -10.15 10.43 -10.73
C ILE A 61 -10.27 9.99 -9.27
N HIS A 62 -9.80 8.79 -8.92
CA HIS A 62 -9.76 8.25 -7.57
C HIS A 62 -8.38 8.34 -6.91
N MET A 63 -7.46 9.10 -7.48
CA MET A 63 -6.17 9.38 -6.85
C MET A 63 -6.38 9.98 -5.46
N CYS A 64 -5.63 9.48 -4.48
CA CYS A 64 -5.70 9.97 -3.10
C CYS A 64 -5.37 11.47 -3.04
N VAL A 65 -6.29 12.29 -2.58
CA VAL A 65 -6.09 13.74 -2.40
C VAL A 65 -5.00 14.03 -1.36
N GLY A 66 -4.87 13.16 -0.34
CA GLY A 66 -3.89 13.29 0.74
C GLY A 66 -2.51 12.73 0.43
N GLN A 67 -2.23 12.26 -0.79
CA GLN A 67 -0.95 11.58 -1.07
C GLN A 67 0.28 12.48 -0.87
N LEU A 68 0.16 13.79 -1.13
CA LEU A 68 1.26 14.73 -0.93
C LEU A 68 1.57 14.90 0.57
N VAL A 69 0.55 15.01 1.39
CA VAL A 69 0.69 15.09 2.85
C VAL A 69 1.29 13.79 3.40
N ALA A 70 0.77 12.64 3.01
CA ALA A 70 1.28 11.34 3.44
C ALA A 70 2.76 11.12 3.05
N ARG A 71 3.17 11.60 1.88
CA ARG A 71 4.58 11.56 1.45
C ARG A 71 5.45 12.49 2.29
N LEU A 72 4.98 13.70 2.56
CA LEU A 72 5.69 14.66 3.40
C LEU A 72 5.85 14.13 4.83
N GLU A 73 4.80 13.59 5.42
CA GLU A 73 4.84 12.97 6.75
C GLU A 73 5.86 11.82 6.80
N GLY A 74 5.86 10.94 5.79
CA GLY A 74 6.82 9.85 5.67
C GLY A 74 8.26 10.37 5.55
N GLU A 75 8.50 11.36 4.72
CA GLU A 75 9.83 11.96 4.52
C GLU A 75 10.36 12.62 5.79
N VAL A 76 9.55 13.44 6.44
CA VAL A 76 9.92 14.13 7.69
C VAL A 76 10.22 13.11 8.79
N MET A 77 9.35 12.12 8.97
CA MET A 77 9.53 11.10 10.00
C MET A 77 10.77 10.25 9.73
N LEU A 78 10.94 9.71 8.53
CA LEU A 78 12.09 8.88 8.18
C LEU A 78 13.41 9.65 8.27
N THR A 79 13.41 10.91 7.86
CA THR A 79 14.58 11.78 8.00
C THR A 79 14.94 12.03 9.48
N ALA A 80 13.94 12.26 10.32
CA ALA A 80 14.17 12.45 11.76
C ALA A 80 14.70 11.17 12.41
N LEU A 81 14.16 10.00 12.05
CA LEU A 81 14.64 8.71 12.53
C LEU A 81 16.06 8.44 12.08
N ALA A 82 16.37 8.62 10.80
CA ALA A 82 17.71 8.38 10.25
C ALA A 82 18.80 9.26 10.88
N ARG A 83 18.44 10.46 11.36
CA ARG A 83 19.38 11.36 12.02
C ARG A 83 19.61 11.06 13.51
N ARG A 84 18.66 10.38 14.16
CA ARG A 84 18.64 10.22 15.63
C ARG A 84 18.85 8.79 16.09
N ILE A 85 18.72 7.83 15.18
CA ILE A 85 18.71 6.41 15.51
C ILE A 85 19.82 5.71 14.72
N ALA A 86 20.73 5.08 15.45
CA ALA A 86 21.76 4.25 14.86
C ALA A 86 21.25 2.85 14.52
N LYS A 87 20.33 2.30 15.32
CA LYS A 87 19.82 0.94 15.15
C LYS A 87 18.40 0.79 15.68
N ILE A 88 17.61 0.00 14.97
CA ILE A 88 16.29 -0.46 15.41
C ILE A 88 16.30 -2.00 15.35
N GLU A 89 15.97 -2.66 16.45
CA GLU A 89 15.86 -4.11 16.55
C GLU A 89 14.46 -4.51 16.94
N ILE A 90 13.87 -5.47 16.21
CA ILE A 90 12.58 -6.05 16.60
C ILE A 90 12.85 -7.00 17.78
N THR A 91 12.19 -6.75 18.92
CA THR A 91 12.41 -7.45 20.19
C THR A 91 11.25 -8.35 20.60
N GLY A 92 10.19 -8.41 19.79
CA GLY A 92 9.04 -9.24 20.06
C GLY A 92 8.21 -9.48 18.82
N GLU A 93 7.18 -10.31 18.93
CA GLU A 93 6.30 -10.65 17.81
C GLU A 93 5.42 -9.46 17.46
N PRO A 94 5.43 -9.01 16.18
CA PRO A 94 4.53 -7.97 15.70
C PRO A 94 3.07 -8.44 15.76
N LYS A 95 2.18 -7.64 16.33
CA LYS A 95 0.75 -7.95 16.37
C LYS A 95 0.03 -7.25 15.24
N ARG A 96 -0.69 -8.02 14.44
CA ARG A 96 -1.49 -7.48 13.33
C ARG A 96 -2.81 -6.93 13.83
N ARG A 97 -3.17 -5.75 13.30
CA ARG A 97 -4.52 -5.24 13.38
C ARG A 97 -5.38 -5.93 12.32
N PHE A 98 -6.46 -6.58 12.75
CA PHE A 98 -7.44 -7.13 11.81
C PHE A 98 -8.25 -6.02 11.17
N ASN A 99 -8.07 -5.86 9.86
CA ASN A 99 -8.82 -4.92 9.05
C ASN A 99 -8.82 -5.43 7.59
N ASN A 100 -9.99 -5.45 6.96
CA ASN A 100 -10.16 -5.97 5.61
C ASN A 100 -9.71 -4.99 4.51
N THR A 101 -9.54 -3.72 4.84
CA THR A 101 -9.13 -2.68 3.88
C THR A 101 -7.68 -2.27 4.05
N LEU A 102 -7.20 -2.21 5.30
CA LEU A 102 -5.85 -1.76 5.63
C LEU A 102 -5.03 -2.92 6.20
N ARG A 103 -3.77 -2.99 5.82
CA ARG A 103 -2.81 -3.91 6.44
C ARG A 103 -1.89 -3.11 7.36
N GLY A 104 -2.13 -3.21 8.66
CA GLY A 104 -1.38 -2.51 9.67
C GLY A 104 -1.01 -3.40 10.84
N LEU A 105 -0.21 -2.86 11.74
CA LEU A 105 0.15 -3.46 13.02
C LEU A 105 -0.55 -2.70 14.15
N ASP A 106 -0.98 -3.43 15.17
CA ASP A 106 -1.40 -2.86 16.45
C ASP A 106 -0.19 -2.55 17.31
N SER A 107 0.85 -3.39 17.24
CA SER A 107 2.11 -3.16 17.93
C SER A 107 3.27 -3.76 17.17
N LEU A 108 4.41 -3.11 17.28
CA LEU A 108 5.72 -3.58 16.83
C LEU A 108 6.73 -3.31 17.95
N PRO A 109 7.00 -4.32 18.81
CA PRO A 109 7.99 -4.16 19.88
C PRO A 109 9.39 -3.99 19.27
N VAL A 110 10.04 -2.89 19.65
CA VAL A 110 11.39 -2.58 19.16
C VAL A 110 12.27 -2.02 20.28
N THR A 111 13.57 -2.27 20.17
CA THR A 111 14.60 -1.53 20.89
C THR A 111 15.26 -0.57 19.96
N ILE A 112 15.47 0.66 20.42
CA ILE A 112 16.09 1.75 19.67
C ILE A 112 17.42 2.11 20.30
N THR A 113 18.48 2.12 19.51
CA THR A 113 19.78 2.65 19.88
C THR A 113 19.93 4.06 19.28
N PRO A 114 20.10 5.10 20.07
CA PRO A 114 20.38 6.44 19.57
C PRO A 114 21.67 6.51 18.76
N ALA A 115 21.75 7.46 17.81
CA ALA A 115 22.93 7.76 17.02
C ALA A 115 23.99 8.53 17.85
#